data_6168e78308684c82472e4545706bacc5
#
_entry.id   6168e78308684c82472e4545706bacc5
#
_cell.length_a   1.000
_cell.length_b   1.000
_cell.length_c   1.000
_cell.angle_alpha   90.00
_cell.angle_beta   90.00
_cell.angle_gamma   90.00
#
_symmetry.space_group_name_H-M   'P 1'
#
loop_
_entity.id
_entity.type
_entity.pdbx_description
1 polymer ?
#
loop_
_entity_poly.entity_id
_entity_poly.type
_entity_poly.pdbx_seq_one_letter_code
_entity_poly.pdbx_strand_id
1 'polypeptide(L)'
;MRARPVAERARPPSLPLEEFEQVYLRNVDVLMGYFARRCRDPQTVADLTSETFVRAVDGFARFDPRRGSDRAWLFGIAARVFARHCEQSAGRRDAVARLAGHRPLDEDEIEELAERIDAEREGAALMRRCAQLPAVERAAIELVDLEGLTPQEAAVALGVSRVAFRKRLSRARSRLRKEHQSNE
;
A
#
# COMPACT_ATOMS: atom_id res chain seq x y z
N MET A 1 -28.71 42.78 13.58
CA MET A 1 -27.86 41.88 12.73
C MET A 1 -27.42 40.74 13.62
N ARG A 2 -28.16 39.60 13.60
CA ARG A 2 -27.90 38.46 14.49
C ARG A 2 -26.99 37.48 13.73
N ALA A 3 -25.79 37.21 14.28
CA ALA A 3 -24.86 36.22 13.78
C ALA A 3 -25.50 34.83 13.84
N ARG A 4 -25.51 34.11 12.69
CA ARG A 4 -25.93 32.71 12.62
C ARG A 4 -24.85 31.87 13.31
N PRO A 5 -25.21 30.90 14.18
CA PRO A 5 -24.24 30.00 14.77
C PRO A 5 -23.64 29.14 13.67
N VAL A 6 -22.29 29.07 13.64
CA VAL A 6 -21.52 28.13 12.81
C VAL A 6 -21.92 26.73 13.26
N ALA A 7 -22.58 25.99 12.40
CA ALA A 7 -22.93 24.59 12.67
C ALA A 7 -21.64 23.81 12.96
N GLU A 8 -21.45 23.46 14.21
CA GLU A 8 -20.46 22.52 14.68
C GLU A 8 -20.66 21.20 13.91
N ARG A 9 -19.75 20.93 12.99
CA ARG A 9 -19.78 19.67 12.24
C ARG A 9 -19.64 18.55 13.25
N ALA A 10 -20.75 17.84 13.51
CA ALA A 10 -20.75 16.67 14.37
C ALA A 10 -19.61 15.74 13.98
N ARG A 11 -18.69 15.49 14.89
CA ARG A 11 -17.61 14.53 14.74
C ARG A 11 -18.26 13.19 14.43
N PRO A 12 -17.92 12.51 13.32
CA PRO A 12 -18.50 11.20 13.06
C PRO A 12 -18.23 10.29 14.26
N PRO A 13 -19.16 9.38 14.61
CA PRO A 13 -18.97 8.47 15.72
C PRO A 13 -17.62 7.75 15.52
N SER A 14 -16.74 7.84 16.51
CA SER A 14 -15.49 7.09 16.52
C SER A 14 -15.88 5.62 16.51
N LEU A 15 -15.55 4.92 15.41
CA LEU A 15 -15.62 3.46 15.40
C LEU A 15 -14.77 2.94 16.56
N PRO A 16 -15.24 1.92 17.30
CA PRO A 16 -14.54 1.43 18.47
C PRO A 16 -13.10 1.06 18.11
N LEU A 17 -12.15 1.42 18.94
CA LEU A 17 -10.73 1.10 18.79
C LEU A 17 -10.52 -0.40 18.61
N GLU A 18 -11.36 -1.21 19.24
CA GLU A 18 -11.42 -2.66 19.14
C GLU A 18 -11.68 -3.18 17.72
N GLU A 19 -12.53 -2.51 16.95
CA GLU A 19 -12.77 -2.90 15.54
C GLU A 19 -11.54 -2.62 14.68
N PHE A 20 -10.86 -1.50 14.91
CA PHE A 20 -9.64 -1.18 14.20
C PHE A 20 -8.49 -2.11 14.57
N GLU A 21 -8.38 -2.51 15.84
CA GLU A 21 -7.40 -3.50 16.29
C GLU A 21 -7.54 -4.82 15.51
N GLN A 22 -8.76 -5.29 15.30
CA GLN A 22 -9.00 -6.49 14.48
C GLN A 22 -8.61 -6.30 13.02
N VAL A 23 -8.82 -5.11 12.46
CA VAL A 23 -8.35 -4.77 11.10
C VAL A 23 -6.82 -4.77 11.05
N TYR A 24 -6.15 -4.22 12.05
CA TYR A 24 -4.70 -4.21 12.18
C TYR A 24 -4.14 -5.63 12.22
N LEU A 25 -4.60 -6.45 13.19
CA LEU A 25 -4.09 -7.80 13.42
C LEU A 25 -4.23 -8.71 12.19
N ARG A 26 -5.33 -8.58 11.43
CA ARG A 26 -5.53 -9.36 10.20
C ARG A 26 -4.67 -8.94 9.01
N ASN A 27 -4.17 -7.71 9.01
CA ASN A 27 -3.58 -7.13 7.81
C ASN A 27 -2.12 -6.69 7.98
N VAL A 28 -1.56 -6.64 9.19
CA VAL A 28 -0.20 -6.13 9.43
C VAL A 28 0.85 -6.93 8.66
N ASP A 29 0.82 -8.25 8.75
CA ASP A 29 1.77 -9.12 8.05
C ASP A 29 1.67 -9.00 6.53
N VAL A 30 0.45 -8.91 6.03
CA VAL A 30 0.20 -8.79 4.60
C VAL A 30 0.72 -7.45 4.06
N LEU A 31 0.56 -6.36 4.82
CA LEU A 31 1.09 -5.05 4.46
C LEU A 31 2.61 -4.99 4.57
N MET A 32 3.19 -5.63 5.60
CA MET A 32 4.66 -5.76 5.70
C MET A 32 5.22 -6.52 4.50
N GLY A 33 4.64 -7.66 4.11
CA GLY A 33 5.00 -8.39 2.90
C GLY A 33 4.86 -7.55 1.62
N TYR A 34 3.80 -6.73 1.53
CA TYR A 34 3.61 -5.80 0.41
C TYR A 34 4.78 -4.82 0.28
N PHE A 35 5.26 -4.22 1.36
CA PHE A 35 6.39 -3.30 1.34
C PHE A 35 7.73 -4.03 1.23
N ALA A 36 7.91 -5.20 1.86
CA ALA A 36 9.13 -6.01 1.79
C ALA A 36 9.47 -6.43 0.34
N ARG A 37 8.47 -6.72 -0.48
CA ARG A 37 8.68 -6.99 -1.92
C ARG A 37 9.19 -5.78 -2.71
N ARG A 38 9.05 -4.56 -2.18
CA ARG A 38 9.31 -3.27 -2.86
C ARG A 38 10.49 -2.50 -2.28
N CYS A 39 10.80 -2.72 -1.02
CA CYS A 39 11.89 -2.06 -0.28
C CYS A 39 12.89 -3.10 0.18
N ARG A 40 14.17 -2.69 0.26
CA ARG A 40 15.26 -3.58 0.73
C ARG A 40 15.66 -3.30 2.17
N ASP A 41 15.33 -2.13 2.64
CA ASP A 41 15.69 -1.66 3.96
C ASP A 41 14.56 -1.96 4.93
N PRO A 42 14.82 -2.78 5.98
CA PRO A 42 13.82 -3.14 6.98
C PRO A 42 13.17 -1.93 7.65
N GLN A 43 13.95 -0.90 7.97
CA GLN A 43 13.42 0.32 8.58
C GLN A 43 12.41 1.00 7.66
N THR A 44 12.71 1.10 6.36
CA THR A 44 11.78 1.65 5.38
C THR A 44 10.47 0.83 5.31
N VAL A 45 10.54 -0.49 5.37
CA VAL A 45 9.35 -1.37 5.38
C VAL A 45 8.49 -1.11 6.61
N ALA A 46 9.10 -1.03 7.79
CA ALA A 46 8.39 -0.75 9.03
C ALA A 46 7.76 0.65 9.02
N ASP A 47 8.48 1.66 8.55
CA ASP A 47 8.00 3.04 8.46
C ASP A 47 6.78 3.18 7.55
N LEU A 48 6.83 2.57 6.35
CA LEU A 48 5.73 2.61 5.40
C LEU A 48 4.50 1.83 5.90
N THR A 49 4.74 0.72 6.61
CA THR A 49 3.67 -0.05 7.24
C THR A 49 3.00 0.76 8.33
N SER A 50 3.79 1.37 9.22
CA SER A 50 3.31 2.23 10.31
C SER A 50 2.54 3.44 9.75
N GLU A 51 3.09 4.15 8.76
CA GLU A 51 2.43 5.29 8.11
C GLU A 51 1.09 4.88 7.49
N THR A 52 1.02 3.68 6.91
CA THR A 52 -0.22 3.16 6.33
C THR A 52 -1.29 3.01 7.41
N PHE A 53 -0.96 2.42 8.57
CA PHE A 53 -1.91 2.25 9.66
C PHE A 53 -2.28 3.55 10.36
N VAL A 54 -1.35 4.48 10.53
CA VAL A 54 -1.67 5.83 11.06
C VAL A 54 -2.72 6.51 10.17
N ARG A 55 -2.54 6.49 8.85
CA ARG A 55 -3.52 7.04 7.90
C ARG A 55 -4.83 6.26 7.89
N ALA A 56 -4.76 4.95 8.14
CA ALA A 56 -5.96 4.13 8.26
C ALA A 56 -6.75 4.50 9.51
N VAL A 57 -6.13 4.71 10.67
CA VAL A 57 -6.81 5.19 11.89
C VAL A 57 -7.54 6.49 11.61
N ASP A 58 -6.88 7.48 11.00
CA ASP A 58 -7.47 8.78 10.66
C ASP A 58 -8.65 8.67 9.68
N GLY A 59 -8.62 7.64 8.82
CA GLY A 59 -9.64 7.39 7.81
C GLY A 59 -10.73 6.42 8.23
N PHE A 60 -10.57 5.68 9.33
CA PHE A 60 -11.40 4.54 9.68
C PHE A 60 -12.88 4.91 9.91
N ALA A 61 -13.16 6.05 10.49
CA ALA A 61 -14.54 6.55 10.66
C ALA A 61 -15.29 6.76 9.32
N ARG A 62 -14.59 6.79 8.20
CA ARG A 62 -15.15 6.94 6.84
C ARG A 62 -15.08 5.66 6.03
N PHE A 63 -14.54 4.60 6.60
CA PHE A 63 -14.51 3.29 5.97
C PHE A 63 -15.93 2.73 5.90
N ASP A 64 -16.33 2.30 4.69
CA ASP A 64 -17.63 1.68 4.45
C ASP A 64 -17.40 0.25 3.92
N PRO A 65 -17.69 -0.79 4.73
CA PRO A 65 -17.49 -2.19 4.35
C PRO A 65 -18.37 -2.63 3.16
N ARG A 66 -19.42 -1.87 2.82
CA ARG A 66 -20.24 -2.13 1.63
C ARG A 66 -19.52 -1.79 0.33
N ARG A 67 -18.48 -0.96 0.40
CA ARG A 67 -17.69 -0.51 -0.76
C ARG A 67 -16.48 -1.38 -1.05
N GLY A 68 -16.07 -2.23 -0.13
CA GLY A 68 -14.95 -3.14 -0.28
C GLY A 68 -14.48 -3.70 1.06
N SER A 69 -13.58 -4.69 1.02
CA SER A 69 -12.97 -5.25 2.21
C SER A 69 -12.01 -4.25 2.90
N ASP A 70 -11.79 -4.43 4.21
CA ASP A 70 -10.78 -3.69 4.97
C ASP A 70 -9.39 -3.83 4.32
N ARG A 71 -9.06 -5.03 3.83
CA ARG A 71 -7.83 -5.30 3.09
C ARG A 71 -7.71 -4.44 1.82
N ALA A 72 -8.72 -4.42 0.97
CA ALA A 72 -8.69 -3.61 -0.24
C ALA A 72 -8.57 -2.10 0.06
N TRP A 73 -9.23 -1.64 1.11
CA TRP A 73 -9.14 -0.27 1.56
C TRP A 73 -7.73 0.08 2.08
N LEU A 74 -7.12 -0.80 2.89
CA LEU A 74 -5.74 -0.65 3.37
C LEU A 74 -4.72 -0.64 2.22
N PHE A 75 -4.86 -1.53 1.24
CA PHE A 75 -4.00 -1.50 0.04
C PHE A 75 -4.14 -0.23 -0.77
N GLY A 76 -5.33 0.38 -0.80
CA GLY A 76 -5.53 1.70 -1.39
C GLY A 76 -4.75 2.80 -0.66
N ILE A 77 -4.61 2.71 0.67
CA ILE A 77 -3.78 3.62 1.47
C ILE A 77 -2.30 3.32 1.21
N ALA A 78 -1.90 2.05 1.32
CA ALA A 78 -0.52 1.60 1.13
C ALA A 78 0.05 1.99 -0.24
N ALA A 79 -0.73 1.83 -1.32
CA ALA A 79 -0.32 2.23 -2.65
C ALA A 79 -0.03 3.74 -2.76
N ARG A 80 -0.81 4.59 -2.08
CA ARG A 80 -0.57 6.05 -2.03
C ARG A 80 0.63 6.41 -1.16
N VAL A 81 0.81 5.72 -0.03
CA VAL A 81 1.99 5.88 0.83
C VAL A 81 3.25 5.53 0.05
N PHE A 82 3.25 4.39 -0.63
CA PHE A 82 4.40 3.94 -1.43
C PHE A 82 4.69 4.88 -2.61
N ALA A 83 3.67 5.33 -3.34
CA ALA A 83 3.85 6.27 -4.44
C ALA A 83 4.53 7.57 -3.96
N ARG A 84 4.08 8.12 -2.82
CA ARG A 84 4.71 9.29 -2.22
C ARG A 84 6.16 9.03 -1.81
N HIS A 85 6.44 7.87 -1.20
CA HIS A 85 7.80 7.47 -0.85
C HIS A 85 8.71 7.44 -2.10
N CYS A 86 8.25 6.85 -3.20
CA CYS A 86 8.99 6.83 -4.47
C CYS A 86 9.26 8.22 -5.03
N GLU A 87 8.26 9.11 -5.02
CA GLU A 87 8.41 10.51 -5.46
C GLU A 87 9.45 11.25 -4.62
N GLN A 88 9.38 11.10 -3.29
CA GLN A 88 10.33 11.71 -2.36
C GLN A 88 11.74 11.14 -2.51
N SER A 89 11.88 9.84 -2.72
CA SER A 89 13.17 9.17 -2.91
C SER A 89 13.82 9.51 -4.25
N ALA A 90 13.03 9.74 -5.29
CA ALA A 90 13.54 10.23 -6.58
C ALA A 90 14.11 11.65 -6.48
N GLY A 91 13.52 12.51 -5.60
CA GLY A 91 14.04 13.86 -5.31
C GLY A 91 15.17 13.90 -4.28
N ARG A 92 15.42 12.80 -3.57
CA ARG A 92 16.36 12.72 -2.43
C ARG A 92 17.59 11.86 -2.70
N ARG A 93 18.23 11.98 -3.82
CA ARG A 93 19.63 11.50 -3.90
C ARG A 93 20.59 12.37 -3.07
N ASP A 94 20.08 13.47 -2.54
CA ASP A 94 20.82 14.34 -1.62
C ASP A 94 19.92 14.83 -0.48
N ALA A 95 20.29 14.49 0.73
CA ALA A 95 19.84 14.97 2.03
C ALA A 95 18.87 14.10 2.84
N VAL A 96 19.49 13.37 3.77
CA VAL A 96 19.08 13.16 5.18
C VAL A 96 17.58 13.29 5.48
N ALA A 97 16.85 12.19 5.41
CA ALA A 97 15.56 12.06 6.05
C ALA A 97 15.68 11.29 7.37
N ARG A 98 16.14 11.98 8.38
CA ARG A 98 15.89 11.63 9.78
C ARG A 98 15.14 12.78 10.38
N LEU A 99 13.97 12.50 10.89
CA LEU A 99 13.16 13.22 11.87
C LEU A 99 11.67 13.23 11.46
N ALA A 100 11.05 12.08 11.54
CA ALA A 100 9.62 12.00 11.75
C ALA A 100 9.36 10.80 12.65
N GLY A 101 9.39 11.05 13.96
CA GLY A 101 8.69 10.33 15.03
C GLY A 101 8.50 8.81 15.01
N HIS A 102 9.25 8.07 14.18
CA HIS A 102 9.17 6.62 14.13
C HIS A 102 10.18 6.03 15.13
N ARG A 103 9.70 5.07 15.91
CA ARG A 103 10.57 4.28 16.78
C ARG A 103 11.57 3.50 15.91
N PRO A 104 12.89 3.59 16.17
CA PRO A 104 13.84 2.68 15.53
C PRO A 104 13.48 1.23 15.88
N LEU A 105 13.65 0.33 14.92
CA LEU A 105 13.55 -1.11 15.17
C LEU A 105 14.74 -1.52 16.06
N ASP A 106 14.53 -2.50 16.95
CA ASP A 106 15.62 -3.16 17.64
C ASP A 106 16.31 -4.20 16.73
N GLU A 107 17.42 -4.80 17.23
CA GLU A 107 18.22 -5.72 16.41
C GLU A 107 17.43 -6.98 16.03
N ASP A 108 16.63 -7.53 16.94
CA ASP A 108 15.82 -8.74 16.69
C ASP A 108 14.71 -8.45 15.69
N GLU A 109 14.01 -7.31 15.80
CA GLU A 109 12.99 -6.85 14.83
C GLU A 109 13.58 -6.65 13.42
N ILE A 110 14.82 -6.14 13.35
CA ILE A 110 15.54 -5.95 12.07
C ILE A 110 15.86 -7.30 11.44
N GLU A 111 16.36 -8.29 12.22
CA GLU A 111 16.72 -9.61 11.73
C GLU A 111 15.49 -10.36 11.24
N GLU A 112 14.40 -10.42 12.01
CA GLU A 112 13.14 -11.04 11.60
C GLU A 112 12.58 -10.44 10.31
N LEU A 113 12.61 -9.10 10.19
CA LEU A 113 12.11 -8.42 9.01
C LEU A 113 13.04 -8.61 7.81
N ALA A 114 14.36 -8.69 8.02
CA ALA A 114 15.32 -8.98 6.97
C ALA A 114 15.14 -10.39 6.41
N GLU A 115 14.92 -11.41 7.26
CA GLU A 115 14.60 -12.78 6.83
C GLU A 115 13.30 -12.81 5.99
N ARG A 116 12.27 -12.08 6.39
CA ARG A 116 11.02 -11.96 5.63
C ARG A 116 11.25 -11.28 4.26
N ILE A 117 12.07 -10.24 4.20
CA ILE A 117 12.44 -9.57 2.95
C ILE A 117 13.17 -10.56 2.03
N ASP A 118 14.06 -11.39 2.56
CA ASP A 118 14.81 -12.36 1.77
C ASP A 118 13.92 -13.52 1.28
N ALA A 119 13.01 -14.03 2.09
CA ALA A 119 12.01 -15.01 1.68
C ALA A 119 11.09 -14.47 0.55
N GLU A 120 10.65 -13.21 0.65
CA GLU A 120 9.85 -12.55 -0.39
C GLU A 120 10.62 -12.31 -1.70
N ARG A 121 11.95 -12.37 -1.66
CA ARG A 121 12.83 -12.21 -2.84
C ARG A 121 12.87 -13.43 -3.75
N GLU A 122 12.42 -14.60 -3.35
CA GLU A 122 12.30 -15.75 -4.25
C GLU A 122 11.37 -15.43 -5.43
N GLY A 123 10.42 -14.50 -5.24
CA GLY A 123 9.66 -13.87 -6.32
C GLY A 123 10.37 -12.74 -7.08
N ALA A 124 11.66 -12.50 -6.82
CA ALA A 124 12.37 -11.29 -7.28
C ALA A 124 12.46 -11.16 -8.80
N ALA A 125 12.46 -12.25 -9.55
CA ALA A 125 12.44 -12.19 -11.01
C ALA A 125 11.15 -11.59 -11.54
N LEU A 126 10.00 -12.02 -11.01
CA LEU A 126 8.69 -11.44 -11.34
C LEU A 126 8.61 -9.99 -10.91
N MET A 127 9.09 -9.66 -9.70
CA MET A 127 9.09 -8.29 -9.19
C MET A 127 9.97 -7.35 -10.02
N ARG A 128 11.15 -7.81 -10.49
CA ARG A 128 11.99 -7.02 -11.41
C ARG A 128 11.27 -6.72 -12.72
N ARG A 129 10.56 -7.70 -13.28
CA ARG A 129 9.75 -7.50 -14.50
C ARG A 129 8.59 -6.55 -14.24
N CYS A 130 7.89 -6.70 -13.13
CA CYS A 130 6.83 -5.76 -12.72
C CYS A 130 7.38 -4.34 -12.54
N ALA A 131 8.61 -4.18 -12.04
CA ALA A 131 9.22 -2.87 -11.82
C ALA A 131 9.45 -2.08 -13.12
N GLN A 132 9.55 -2.76 -14.27
CA GLN A 132 9.70 -2.12 -15.59
C GLN A 132 8.36 -1.63 -16.17
N LEU A 133 7.24 -2.09 -15.62
CA LEU A 133 5.93 -1.61 -16.05
C LEU A 133 5.71 -0.14 -15.63
N PRO A 134 4.93 0.64 -16.42
CA PRO A 134 4.42 1.92 -15.96
C PRO A 134 3.73 1.78 -14.59
N ALA A 135 3.93 2.74 -13.69
CA ALA A 135 3.46 2.66 -12.30
C ALA A 135 1.98 2.26 -12.16
N VAL A 136 1.12 2.79 -13.05
CA VAL A 136 -0.34 2.49 -13.05
C VAL A 136 -0.67 1.07 -13.49
N GLU A 137 0.15 0.46 -14.35
CA GLU A 137 -0.01 -0.93 -14.81
C GLU A 137 0.58 -1.89 -13.79
N ARG A 138 1.72 -1.53 -13.19
CA ARG A 138 2.35 -2.25 -12.10
C ARG A 138 1.42 -2.38 -10.91
N ALA A 139 0.87 -1.27 -10.41
CA ALA A 139 -0.07 -1.28 -9.29
C ALA A 139 -1.29 -2.18 -9.56
N ALA A 140 -1.78 -2.22 -10.82
CA ALA A 140 -2.92 -3.06 -11.15
C ALA A 140 -2.60 -4.56 -11.08
N ILE A 141 -1.42 -4.99 -11.56
CA ILE A 141 -1.03 -6.40 -11.55
C ILE A 141 -0.64 -6.86 -10.15
N GLU A 142 0.06 -6.00 -9.41
CA GLU A 142 0.46 -6.30 -8.03
C GLU A 142 -0.75 -6.53 -7.14
N LEU A 143 -1.76 -5.64 -7.18
CA LEU A 143 -2.95 -5.78 -6.34
C LEU A 143 -3.79 -7.03 -6.67
N VAL A 144 -3.86 -7.43 -7.93
CA VAL A 144 -4.67 -8.59 -8.33
C VAL A 144 -3.85 -9.88 -8.26
N ASP A 145 -2.68 -9.93 -8.91
CA ASP A 145 -1.96 -11.17 -9.13
C ASP A 145 -1.02 -11.54 -7.96
N LEU A 146 -0.56 -10.55 -7.16
CA LEU A 146 0.28 -10.80 -5.99
C LEU A 146 -0.50 -10.69 -4.69
N GLU A 147 -1.36 -9.68 -4.54
CA GLU A 147 -2.10 -9.46 -3.30
C GLU A 147 -3.48 -10.14 -3.28
N GLY A 148 -3.89 -10.75 -4.40
CA GLY A 148 -5.11 -11.54 -4.50
C GLY A 148 -6.41 -10.73 -4.40
N LEU A 149 -6.38 -9.41 -4.63
CA LEU A 149 -7.59 -8.61 -4.69
C LEU A 149 -8.38 -8.92 -5.96
N THR A 150 -9.70 -8.89 -5.85
CA THR A 150 -10.53 -8.90 -7.04
C THR A 150 -10.31 -7.65 -7.89
N PRO A 151 -10.48 -7.70 -9.21
CA PRO A 151 -10.36 -6.51 -10.06
C PRO A 151 -11.27 -5.35 -9.65
N GLN A 152 -12.39 -5.66 -9.00
CA GLN A 152 -13.31 -4.65 -8.48
C GLN A 152 -12.74 -3.95 -7.25
N GLU A 153 -12.21 -4.71 -6.28
CA GLU A 153 -11.57 -4.18 -5.08
C GLU A 153 -10.33 -3.36 -5.44
N ALA A 154 -9.50 -3.86 -6.35
CA ALA A 154 -8.31 -3.15 -6.81
C ALA A 154 -8.66 -1.85 -7.55
N ALA A 155 -9.75 -1.81 -8.33
CA ALA A 155 -10.22 -0.58 -8.95
C ALA A 155 -10.65 0.47 -7.90
N VAL A 156 -11.36 0.04 -6.85
CA VAL A 156 -11.76 0.91 -5.72
C VAL A 156 -10.52 1.39 -4.96
N ALA A 157 -9.58 0.50 -4.65
CA ALA A 157 -8.34 0.82 -3.95
C ALA A 157 -7.52 1.90 -4.68
N LEU A 158 -7.44 1.81 -6.01
CA LEU A 158 -6.71 2.78 -6.84
C LEU A 158 -7.56 4.00 -7.24
N GLY A 159 -8.82 4.09 -6.86
CA GLY A 159 -9.69 5.22 -7.17
C GLY A 159 -9.99 5.38 -8.67
N VAL A 160 -10.08 4.28 -9.42
CA VAL A 160 -10.31 4.29 -10.87
C VAL A 160 -11.59 3.55 -11.25
N SER A 161 -12.15 3.84 -12.44
CA SER A 161 -13.30 3.09 -12.95
C SER A 161 -12.91 1.64 -13.27
N ARG A 162 -13.86 0.70 -13.15
CA ARG A 162 -13.67 -0.72 -13.48
C ARG A 162 -13.18 -0.92 -14.91
N VAL A 163 -13.64 -0.10 -15.85
CA VAL A 163 -13.24 -0.17 -17.26
C VAL A 163 -11.78 0.25 -17.42
N ALA A 164 -11.39 1.37 -16.81
CA ALA A 164 -10.01 1.83 -16.84
C ALA A 164 -9.06 0.81 -16.17
N PHE A 165 -9.48 0.24 -15.04
CA PHE A 165 -8.72 -0.79 -14.34
C PHE A 165 -8.50 -2.03 -15.20
N ARG A 166 -9.55 -2.59 -15.81
CA ARG A 166 -9.45 -3.75 -16.70
C ARG A 166 -8.48 -3.51 -17.87
N LYS A 167 -8.54 -2.32 -18.49
CA LYS A 167 -7.60 -1.94 -19.53
C LYS A 167 -6.14 -1.92 -19.04
N ARG A 168 -5.90 -1.37 -17.85
CA ARG A 168 -4.55 -1.34 -17.24
C ARG A 168 -4.03 -2.74 -16.96
N LEU A 169 -4.84 -3.60 -16.31
CA LEU A 169 -4.49 -4.98 -16.00
C LEU A 169 -4.20 -5.81 -17.26
N SER A 170 -5.03 -5.66 -18.30
CA SER A 170 -4.82 -6.33 -19.58
C SER A 170 -3.51 -5.92 -20.26
N ARG A 171 -3.20 -4.61 -20.27
CA ARG A 171 -1.94 -4.11 -20.81
C ARG A 171 -0.73 -4.61 -20.03
N ALA A 172 -0.78 -4.57 -18.70
CA ALA A 172 0.27 -5.08 -17.83
C ALA A 172 0.59 -6.55 -18.10
N ARG A 173 -0.44 -7.39 -18.13
CA ARG A 173 -0.31 -8.82 -18.44
C ARG A 173 0.23 -9.08 -19.86
N SER A 174 -0.19 -8.26 -20.83
CA SER A 174 0.30 -8.38 -22.21
C SER A 174 1.79 -8.02 -22.31
N ARG A 175 2.25 -7.00 -21.62
CA ARG A 175 3.68 -6.61 -21.61
C ARG A 175 4.54 -7.69 -20.96
N LEU A 176 4.13 -8.19 -19.80
CA LEU A 176 4.88 -9.26 -19.11
C LEU A 176 4.98 -10.55 -19.94
N ARG A 177 3.95 -10.88 -20.73
CA ARG A 177 4.01 -12.03 -21.64
C ARG A 177 4.99 -11.82 -22.79
N LYS A 178 5.01 -10.63 -23.38
CA LYS A 178 5.94 -10.32 -24.50
C LYS A 178 7.40 -10.36 -24.05
N GLU A 179 7.71 -9.84 -22.86
CA GLU A 179 9.05 -9.89 -22.31
C GLU A 179 9.51 -11.33 -21.99
N HIS A 180 8.58 -12.22 -21.64
CA HIS A 180 8.89 -13.64 -21.44
C HIS A 180 9.31 -14.32 -22.76
N GLN A 181 8.58 -14.06 -23.83
CA GLN A 181 8.85 -14.63 -25.17
C GLN A 181 10.10 -14.06 -25.83
N SER A 182 10.60 -12.89 -25.40
CA SER A 182 11.80 -12.27 -25.95
C SER A 182 13.08 -12.71 -25.22
N ASN A 183 12.95 -13.42 -24.09
CA ASN A 183 14.07 -13.89 -23.27
C ASN A 183 14.28 -15.45 -23.37
N GLU A 184 13.49 -16.12 -24.19
CA GLU A 184 13.69 -17.53 -24.62
C GLU A 184 14.35 -17.56 -25.98
#